data_e9170504e9160f36f3ea62198a411f59
#
_entry.id   e9170504e9160f36f3ea62198a411f59
#
_cell.length_a   1.000
_cell.length_b   1.000
_cell.length_c   1.000
_cell.angle_alpha   90.00
_cell.angle_beta   90.00
_cell.angle_gamma   90.00
#
_symmetry.space_group_name_H-M   'P 1'
#
loop_
_entity.id
_entity.type
_entity.pdbx_description
1 polymer ?
#
loop_
_entity_poly.entity_id
_entity_poly.type
_entity_poly.pdbx_seq_one_letter_code
_entity_poly.pdbx_strand_id
1 'polypeptide(L)'
;MPIRERIAHVLDRDSPFLEISPLQHGDPLTTSAQGFVVGIGVIEGVECVILGHDPSVRAGAFNPFNGKKLMRGLEIARENRMPYVQFVESAGADLRGQGGGDGSDPNKVAEAAIQRDLDHFAESGRLFYEISELSKMRIPTVSVVFGAATAGGAYQPGMSDYNIMVKTKPWCLWAALRW
;
A
#
# COMPACT_ATOMS: atom_id res chain seq x y z
N MET A 1 5.95 13.89 -10.06
CA MET A 1 6.09 14.37 -8.66
C MET A 1 6.27 13.15 -7.77
N PRO A 2 7.36 13.04 -7.01
CA PRO A 2 7.60 11.98 -6.05
C PRO A 2 6.52 11.91 -4.99
N ILE A 3 6.31 10.73 -4.40
CA ILE A 3 5.21 10.53 -3.44
C ILE A 3 5.35 11.40 -2.19
N ARG A 4 6.58 11.58 -1.67
CA ARG A 4 6.80 12.43 -0.48
C ARG A 4 6.46 13.91 -0.75
N GLU A 5 6.70 14.39 -1.96
CA GLU A 5 6.28 15.74 -2.36
C GLU A 5 4.75 15.84 -2.44
N ARG A 6 4.07 14.82 -2.99
CA ARG A 6 2.58 14.77 -3.02
C ARG A 6 2.01 14.85 -1.61
N ILE A 7 2.58 14.08 -0.67
CA ILE A 7 2.18 14.11 0.74
C ILE A 7 2.42 15.50 1.33
N ALA A 8 3.60 16.08 1.13
CA ALA A 8 3.95 17.40 1.65
C ALA A 8 3.01 18.52 1.18
N HIS A 9 2.45 18.40 -0.04
CA HIS A 9 1.48 19.36 -0.56
C HIS A 9 0.09 19.31 0.08
N VAL A 10 -0.24 18.22 0.75
CA VAL A 10 -1.55 18.03 1.39
C VAL A 10 -1.48 18.28 2.90
N LEU A 11 -0.30 18.16 3.48
CA LEU A 11 -0.09 18.44 4.89
C LEU A 11 -0.26 19.93 5.18
N ASP A 12 -0.76 20.20 6.38
CA ASP A 12 -0.84 21.57 6.89
C ASP A 12 0.55 22.20 6.94
N ARG A 13 0.59 23.50 6.68
CA ARG A 13 1.83 24.26 6.69
C ARG A 13 2.49 24.16 8.07
N ASP A 14 3.80 23.89 8.07
CA ASP A 14 4.63 23.75 9.27
C ASP A 14 4.22 22.59 10.21
N SER A 15 3.35 21.66 9.74
CA SER A 15 3.04 20.46 10.50
C SER A 15 4.08 19.35 10.27
N PRO A 16 4.39 18.55 11.31
CA PRO A 16 5.32 17.44 11.16
C PRO A 16 4.68 16.26 10.40
N PHE A 17 5.52 15.48 9.73
CA PHE A 17 5.15 14.17 9.18
C PHE A 17 5.99 13.09 9.85
N LEU A 18 5.34 12.21 10.61
CA LEU A 18 5.97 11.07 11.26
C LEU A 18 5.92 9.85 10.34
N GLU A 19 6.98 9.61 9.56
CA GLU A 19 7.05 8.42 8.71
C GLU A 19 7.24 7.15 9.55
N ILE A 20 6.39 6.15 9.33
CA ILE A 20 6.42 4.85 10.02
C ILE A 20 7.40 3.93 9.30
N SER A 21 8.30 3.30 10.07
CA SER A 21 9.30 2.33 9.56
C SER A 21 10.08 2.84 8.33
N PRO A 22 10.67 4.04 8.37
CA PRO A 22 11.39 4.60 7.22
C PRO A 22 12.65 3.78 6.87
N LEU A 23 13.19 3.07 7.85
CA LEU A 23 14.39 2.23 7.73
C LEU A 23 14.09 0.75 7.53
N GLN A 24 12.84 0.39 7.25
CA GLN A 24 12.50 -0.99 6.94
C GLN A 24 13.10 -1.37 5.58
N HIS A 25 14.35 -1.77 5.61
CA HIS A 25 15.05 -2.32 4.46
C HIS A 25 14.95 -3.84 4.50
N GLY A 26 14.46 -4.42 3.41
CA GLY A 26 14.93 -5.73 3.01
C GLY A 26 16.35 -5.62 2.49
N ASP A 27 16.93 -6.72 2.07
CA ASP A 27 18.18 -6.79 1.33
C ASP A 27 18.27 -5.63 0.32
N PRO A 28 19.39 -4.89 0.26
CA PRO A 28 19.61 -3.81 -0.71
C PRO A 28 19.33 -4.21 -2.17
N LEU A 29 19.43 -5.50 -2.48
CA LEU A 29 19.11 -6.07 -3.79
C LEU A 29 17.59 -6.26 -4.02
N THR A 30 16.77 -6.23 -2.99
CA THR A 30 15.33 -6.52 -3.10
C THR A 30 14.43 -5.29 -3.02
N THR A 31 14.92 -4.09 -2.72
CA THR A 31 14.16 -2.80 -2.70
C THR A 31 12.79 -2.88 -2.00
N SER A 32 12.67 -3.70 -1.00
CA SER A 32 11.43 -4.35 -0.67
C SER A 32 10.38 -3.47 0.01
N ALA A 33 10.76 -2.55 0.90
CA ALA A 33 9.78 -1.71 1.60
C ALA A 33 9.69 -0.27 1.07
N GLN A 34 10.52 0.07 0.10
CA GLN A 34 10.66 1.45 -0.40
C GLN A 34 9.47 1.92 -1.26
N GLY A 35 8.69 0.99 -1.80
CA GLY A 35 7.55 1.30 -2.66
C GLY A 35 6.35 1.95 -1.95
N PHE A 36 6.37 2.00 -0.62
CA PHE A 36 5.31 2.63 0.17
C PHE A 36 5.88 3.61 1.19
N VAL A 37 5.25 4.78 1.27
CA VAL A 37 5.44 5.75 2.34
C VAL A 37 4.20 5.68 3.22
N VAL A 38 4.38 5.38 4.50
CA VAL A 38 3.30 5.35 5.49
C VAL A 38 3.69 6.25 6.64
N GLY A 39 2.79 7.08 7.11
CA GLY A 39 3.08 7.99 8.22
C GLY A 39 1.84 8.64 8.80
N ILE A 40 2.06 9.46 9.82
CA ILE A 40 1.05 10.28 10.45
C ILE A 40 1.36 11.74 10.12
N GLY A 41 0.36 12.47 9.68
CA GLY A 41 0.46 13.89 9.38
C GLY A 41 -0.86 14.61 9.64
N VAL A 42 -0.82 15.93 9.62
CA VAL A 42 -2.00 16.76 9.87
C VAL A 42 -2.53 17.33 8.56
N ILE A 43 -3.81 17.16 8.31
CA ILE A 43 -4.53 17.69 7.15
C ILE A 43 -5.75 18.45 7.66
N GLU A 44 -5.81 19.76 7.37
CA GLU A 44 -6.89 20.66 7.83
C GLU A 44 -7.14 20.54 9.36
N GLY A 45 -6.07 20.51 10.14
CA GLY A 45 -6.12 20.40 11.59
C GLY A 45 -6.45 19.02 12.14
N VAL A 46 -6.57 17.99 11.29
CA VAL A 46 -6.91 16.62 11.70
C VAL A 46 -5.71 15.69 11.49
N GLU A 47 -5.31 14.98 12.54
CA GLU A 47 -4.30 13.93 12.45
C GLU A 47 -4.84 12.76 11.63
N CYS A 48 -4.11 12.42 10.58
CA CYS A 48 -4.47 11.36 9.64
C CYS A 48 -3.33 10.35 9.50
N VAL A 49 -3.66 9.08 9.31
CA VAL A 49 -2.71 8.10 8.78
C VAL A 49 -2.70 8.23 7.26
N ILE A 50 -1.51 8.40 6.70
CA ILE A 50 -1.31 8.65 5.27
C ILE A 50 -0.50 7.50 4.70
N LEU A 51 -0.99 6.91 3.60
CA LEU A 51 -0.27 5.97 2.74
C LEU A 51 0.01 6.62 1.40
N GLY A 52 1.18 6.43 0.86
CA GLY A 52 1.50 6.79 -0.51
C GLY A 52 2.24 5.68 -1.25
N HIS A 53 1.76 5.31 -2.42
CA HIS A 53 2.48 4.44 -3.34
C HIS A 53 3.55 5.22 -4.10
N ASP A 54 4.76 4.68 -4.17
CA ASP A 54 5.82 5.21 -5.01
C ASP A 54 5.93 4.41 -6.32
N PRO A 55 5.40 4.95 -7.43
CA PRO A 55 5.43 4.23 -8.70
C PRO A 55 6.84 4.10 -9.29
N SER A 56 7.82 4.85 -8.80
CA SER A 56 9.21 4.72 -9.22
C SER A 56 9.83 3.40 -8.74
N VAL A 57 9.28 2.82 -7.68
CA VAL A 57 9.67 1.54 -7.13
C VAL A 57 8.68 0.46 -7.55
N ARG A 58 9.08 -0.36 -8.52
CA ARG A 58 8.27 -1.49 -9.03
C ARG A 58 6.82 -1.11 -9.38
N ALA A 59 6.63 0.10 -9.92
CA ALA A 59 5.33 0.65 -10.27
C ALA A 59 4.32 0.66 -9.09
N GLY A 60 4.79 0.87 -7.86
CA GLY A 60 3.95 0.88 -6.67
C GLY A 60 3.32 -0.47 -6.32
N ALA A 61 3.94 -1.58 -6.74
CA ALA A 61 3.40 -2.91 -6.50
C ALA A 61 3.52 -3.33 -5.03
N PHE A 62 2.55 -4.14 -4.60
CA PHE A 62 2.54 -4.75 -3.27
C PHE A 62 3.55 -5.89 -3.19
N ASN A 63 4.29 -5.95 -2.11
CA ASN A 63 5.14 -7.07 -1.72
C ASN A 63 5.00 -7.33 -0.21
N PRO A 64 5.49 -8.46 0.33
CA PRO A 64 5.33 -8.80 1.74
C PRO A 64 5.87 -7.75 2.73
N PHE A 65 6.91 -7.01 2.35
CA PHE A 65 7.54 -6.02 3.24
C PHE A 65 6.76 -4.70 3.28
N ASN A 66 6.38 -4.16 2.12
CA ASN A 66 5.57 -2.95 2.10
C ASN A 66 4.13 -3.22 2.59
N GLY A 67 3.64 -4.45 2.41
CA GLY A 67 2.39 -4.92 3.01
C GLY A 67 2.39 -4.83 4.53
N LYS A 68 3.46 -5.29 5.21
CA LYS A 68 3.61 -5.16 6.67
C LYS A 68 3.60 -3.70 7.14
N LYS A 69 4.27 -2.82 6.41
CA LYS A 69 4.26 -1.39 6.68
C LYS A 69 2.86 -0.79 6.56
N LEU A 70 2.14 -1.16 5.52
CA LEU A 70 0.74 -0.77 5.31
C LEU A 70 -0.16 -1.28 6.44
N MET A 71 -0.06 -2.56 6.80
CA MET A 71 -0.85 -3.14 7.90
C MET A 71 -0.64 -2.37 9.21
N ARG A 72 0.61 -2.01 9.50
CA ARG A 72 0.90 -1.22 10.71
C ARG A 72 0.23 0.15 10.66
N GLY A 73 0.20 0.81 9.50
CA GLY A 73 -0.54 2.06 9.31
C GLY A 73 -2.04 1.91 9.57
N LEU A 74 -2.66 0.87 9.02
CA LEU A 74 -4.09 0.60 9.23
C LEU A 74 -4.42 0.26 10.69
N GLU A 75 -3.58 -0.50 11.37
CA GLU A 75 -3.72 -0.75 12.80
C GLU A 75 -3.72 0.56 13.61
N ILE A 76 -2.76 1.45 13.33
CA ILE A 76 -2.67 2.76 14.01
C ILE A 76 -3.92 3.59 13.73
N ALA A 77 -4.39 3.63 12.48
CA ALA A 77 -5.61 4.34 12.12
C ALA A 77 -6.81 3.81 12.91
N ARG A 78 -6.96 2.50 13.00
CA ARG A 78 -8.04 1.84 13.71
C ARG A 78 -7.98 2.07 15.24
N GLU A 79 -6.83 1.84 15.84
CA GLU A 79 -6.64 1.94 17.30
C GLU A 79 -6.81 3.37 17.81
N ASN A 80 -6.36 4.36 17.04
CA ASN A 80 -6.44 5.77 17.42
C ASN A 80 -7.64 6.50 16.79
N ARG A 81 -8.48 5.79 16.00
CA ARG A 81 -9.63 6.35 15.28
C ARG A 81 -9.26 7.51 14.37
N MET A 82 -8.09 7.43 13.74
CA MET A 82 -7.57 8.45 12.83
C MET A 82 -8.10 8.21 11.41
N PRO A 83 -8.53 9.24 10.67
CA PRO A 83 -8.83 9.14 9.25
C PRO A 83 -7.66 8.52 8.47
N TYR A 84 -7.99 7.73 7.45
CA TYR A 84 -7.01 7.08 6.58
C TYR A 84 -7.05 7.69 5.19
N VAL A 85 -5.92 8.30 4.79
CA VAL A 85 -5.77 8.97 3.48
C VAL A 85 -4.73 8.21 2.66
N GLN A 86 -5.07 7.84 1.45
CA GLN A 86 -4.17 7.09 0.59
C GLN A 86 -3.99 7.70 -0.81
N PHE A 87 -2.74 7.76 -1.24
CA PHE A 87 -2.32 8.22 -2.56
C PHE A 87 -2.04 7.00 -3.43
N VAL A 88 -2.96 6.67 -4.33
CA VAL A 88 -2.98 5.39 -5.03
C VAL A 88 -2.38 5.53 -6.43
N GLU A 89 -1.32 4.76 -6.66
CA GLU A 89 -0.73 4.51 -7.98
C GLU A 89 -0.01 3.17 -7.92
N SER A 90 -0.68 2.05 -8.32
CA SER A 90 -0.22 0.70 -8.05
C SER A 90 -0.48 -0.27 -9.18
N ALA A 91 0.54 -1.04 -9.53
CA ALA A 91 0.43 -2.16 -10.48
C ALA A 91 -0.22 -3.43 -9.88
N GLY A 92 -0.65 -3.40 -8.61
CA GLY A 92 -1.18 -4.57 -7.91
C GLY A 92 -0.09 -5.37 -7.19
N ALA A 93 -0.28 -6.69 -7.06
CA ALA A 93 0.70 -7.56 -6.40
C ALA A 93 1.96 -7.76 -7.25
N ASP A 94 3.14 -7.74 -6.64
CA ASP A 94 4.38 -8.11 -7.30
C ASP A 94 4.48 -9.64 -7.39
N LEU A 95 4.13 -10.17 -8.56
CA LEU A 95 4.14 -11.61 -8.84
C LEU A 95 5.53 -12.13 -9.25
N ARG A 96 6.52 -11.27 -9.34
CA ARG A 96 7.89 -11.69 -9.65
C ARG A 96 8.45 -12.42 -8.45
N GLY A 97 8.60 -13.74 -8.54
CA GLY A 97 9.06 -14.60 -7.47
C GLY A 97 10.40 -14.11 -6.91
N GLN A 98 10.46 -13.89 -5.62
CA GLN A 98 11.73 -13.79 -4.91
C GLN A 98 12.30 -15.22 -4.87
N GLY A 99 13.11 -15.56 -5.86
CA GLY A 99 13.85 -16.80 -5.90
C GLY A 99 14.88 -16.83 -4.78
N GLY A 100 14.49 -17.32 -3.64
CA GLY A 100 15.30 -17.51 -2.45
C GLY A 100 15.18 -18.95 -1.96
N GLY A 101 15.58 -19.88 -2.80
CA GLY A 101 15.89 -21.23 -2.39
C GLY A 101 17.27 -21.57 -2.94
N ASP A 102 18.09 -22.19 -2.14
CA ASP A 102 19.26 -22.88 -2.68
C ASP A 102 18.71 -23.96 -3.65
N GLY A 103 18.92 -23.82 -4.91
CA GLY A 103 18.31 -24.64 -5.97
C GLY A 103 18.68 -26.13 -5.97
N SER A 104 19.00 -26.72 -4.82
CA SER A 104 19.51 -28.08 -4.68
C SER A 104 18.43 -29.16 -4.69
N ASP A 105 17.17 -28.80 -4.32
CA ASP A 105 16.05 -29.76 -4.31
C ASP A 105 14.78 -29.13 -4.91
N PRO A 106 14.37 -29.54 -6.13
CA PRO A 106 13.18 -29.00 -6.80
C PRO A 106 11.88 -29.13 -5.99
N ASN A 107 11.74 -30.18 -5.17
CA ASN A 107 10.53 -30.39 -4.38
C ASN A 107 10.45 -29.39 -3.22
N LYS A 108 11.56 -29.17 -2.52
CA LYS A 108 11.64 -28.17 -1.44
C LYS A 108 11.44 -26.73 -1.96
N VAL A 109 11.94 -26.45 -3.16
CA VAL A 109 11.71 -25.15 -3.83
C VAL A 109 10.23 -24.98 -4.15
N ALA A 110 9.56 -26.02 -4.63
CA ALA A 110 8.13 -25.99 -4.92
C ALA A 110 7.28 -25.83 -3.65
N GLU A 111 7.57 -26.59 -2.59
CA GLU A 111 6.86 -26.49 -1.30
C GLU A 111 7.04 -25.11 -0.66
N ALA A 112 8.26 -24.57 -0.65
CA ALA A 112 8.53 -23.23 -0.14
C ALA A 112 7.85 -22.14 -0.95
N ALA A 113 7.72 -22.33 -2.26
CA ALA A 113 6.98 -21.41 -3.13
C ALA A 113 5.47 -21.42 -2.82
N ILE A 114 4.89 -22.62 -2.68
CA ILE A 114 3.46 -22.79 -2.35
C ILE A 114 3.17 -22.18 -0.97
N GLN A 115 3.98 -22.47 0.06
CA GLN A 115 3.77 -21.93 1.39
C GLN A 115 3.87 -20.40 1.40
N ARG A 116 4.86 -19.84 0.73
CA ARG A 116 5.02 -18.40 0.59
C ARG A 116 3.84 -17.74 -0.13
N ASP A 117 3.31 -18.38 -1.17
CA ASP A 117 2.17 -17.86 -1.92
C ASP A 117 0.89 -17.92 -1.08
N LEU A 118 0.71 -18.96 -0.27
CA LEU A 118 -0.39 -19.05 0.69
C LEU A 118 -0.31 -17.97 1.77
N ASP A 119 0.87 -17.79 2.37
CA ASP A 119 1.09 -16.75 3.40
C ASP A 119 0.86 -15.35 2.83
N HIS A 120 1.37 -15.09 1.62
CA HIS A 120 1.17 -13.82 0.93
C HIS A 120 -0.31 -13.57 0.59
N PHE A 121 -1.03 -14.61 0.18
CA PHE A 121 -2.46 -14.50 -0.11
C PHE A 121 -3.27 -14.23 1.16
N ALA A 122 -2.96 -14.89 2.26
CA ALA A 122 -3.61 -14.67 3.55
C ALA A 122 -3.33 -13.25 4.09
N GLU A 123 -2.08 -12.77 4.02
CA GLU A 123 -1.71 -11.42 4.41
C GLU A 123 -2.41 -10.36 3.53
N SER A 124 -2.55 -10.61 2.24
CA SER A 124 -3.27 -9.72 1.32
C SER A 124 -4.76 -9.62 1.66
N GLY A 125 -5.37 -10.72 2.10
CA GLY A 125 -6.76 -10.74 2.58
C GLY A 125 -6.97 -9.86 3.83
N ARG A 126 -5.96 -9.75 4.68
CA ARG A 126 -5.99 -8.88 5.86
C ARG A 126 -6.16 -7.41 5.51
N LEU A 127 -5.62 -6.94 4.38
CA LEU A 127 -5.83 -5.57 3.91
C LEU A 127 -7.32 -5.24 3.77
N PHE A 128 -8.09 -6.11 3.13
CA PHE A 128 -9.52 -5.91 2.93
C PHE A 128 -10.29 -5.94 4.25
N TYR A 129 -9.90 -6.82 5.14
CA TYR A 129 -10.46 -6.88 6.49
C TYR A 129 -10.24 -5.57 7.25
N GLU A 130 -9.01 -5.06 7.30
CA GLU A 130 -8.68 -3.84 8.04
C GLU A 130 -9.42 -2.60 7.47
N ILE A 131 -9.50 -2.45 6.14
CA ILE A 131 -10.27 -1.36 5.52
C ILE A 131 -11.77 -1.51 5.86
N SER A 132 -12.31 -2.72 5.85
CA SER A 132 -13.70 -2.97 6.24
C SER A 132 -13.97 -2.63 7.70
N GLU A 133 -13.03 -2.93 8.62
CA GLU A 133 -13.13 -2.57 10.03
C GLU A 133 -13.08 -1.04 10.24
N LEU A 134 -12.25 -0.31 9.47
CA LEU A 134 -12.29 1.17 9.50
C LEU A 134 -13.68 1.68 9.13
N SER A 135 -14.24 1.20 8.04
CA SER A 135 -15.58 1.57 7.59
C SER A 135 -16.65 1.23 8.62
N LYS A 136 -16.64 0.03 9.20
CA LYS A 136 -17.53 -0.41 10.27
C LYS A 136 -17.44 0.51 11.50
N MET A 137 -16.24 0.95 11.84
CA MET A 137 -15.99 1.88 12.95
C MET A 137 -16.30 3.35 12.60
N ARG A 138 -16.75 3.63 11.37
CA ARG A 138 -17.00 4.97 10.83
C ARG A 138 -15.76 5.88 10.91
N ILE A 139 -14.59 5.30 10.65
CA ILE A 139 -13.35 6.04 10.49
C ILE A 139 -13.24 6.42 9.01
N PRO A 140 -13.21 7.70 8.66
CA PRO A 140 -13.20 8.13 7.26
C PRO A 140 -12.01 7.61 6.49
N THR A 141 -12.25 7.13 5.28
CA THR A 141 -11.22 6.68 4.35
C THR A 141 -11.29 7.48 3.05
N VAL A 142 -10.16 8.04 2.63
CA VAL A 142 -10.05 8.88 1.44
C VAL A 142 -8.98 8.33 0.51
N SER A 143 -9.32 8.13 -0.75
CA SER A 143 -8.37 7.73 -1.79
C SER A 143 -8.18 8.83 -2.82
N VAL A 144 -6.92 9.18 -3.07
CA VAL A 144 -6.53 10.07 -4.17
C VAL A 144 -5.79 9.25 -5.22
N VAL A 145 -6.42 9.03 -6.37
CA VAL A 145 -5.89 8.18 -7.44
C VAL A 145 -5.15 9.04 -8.47
N PHE A 146 -3.84 8.88 -8.55
CA PHE A 146 -2.97 9.68 -9.43
C PHE A 146 -2.64 8.99 -10.75
N GLY A 147 -2.74 7.68 -10.81
CA GLY A 147 -2.37 6.89 -11.98
C GLY A 147 -3.09 5.56 -12.03
N ALA A 148 -2.43 4.54 -12.58
CA ALA A 148 -3.00 3.21 -12.64
C ALA A 148 -3.20 2.61 -11.24
N ALA A 149 -4.38 2.04 -11.01
CA ALA A 149 -4.69 1.25 -9.84
C ALA A 149 -5.22 -0.11 -10.32
N THR A 150 -4.40 -1.16 -10.19
CA THR A 150 -4.65 -2.45 -10.82
C THR A 150 -4.83 -3.54 -9.77
N ALA A 151 -5.73 -4.49 -10.03
CA ALA A 151 -6.01 -5.65 -9.19
C ALA A 151 -6.19 -5.25 -7.70
N GLY A 152 -5.37 -5.77 -6.78
CA GLY A 152 -5.40 -5.42 -5.36
C GLY A 152 -5.27 -3.91 -5.08
N GLY A 153 -4.54 -3.16 -5.91
CA GLY A 153 -4.43 -1.71 -5.83
C GLY A 153 -5.72 -0.96 -6.14
N ALA A 154 -6.62 -1.56 -6.96
CA ALA A 154 -7.91 -0.97 -7.28
C ALA A 154 -8.96 -1.16 -6.16
N TYR A 155 -8.76 -2.15 -5.28
CA TYR A 155 -9.64 -2.35 -4.13
C TYR A 155 -9.53 -1.22 -3.10
N GLN A 156 -8.35 -0.63 -2.95
CA GLN A 156 -8.16 0.47 -2.01
C GLN A 156 -9.13 1.63 -2.29
N PRO A 157 -9.14 2.25 -3.49
CA PRO A 157 -10.15 3.26 -3.80
C PRO A 157 -11.57 2.67 -3.83
N GLY A 158 -11.76 1.44 -4.30
CA GLY A 158 -13.07 0.81 -4.36
C GLY A 158 -13.74 0.59 -3.01
N MET A 159 -12.98 0.52 -1.92
CA MET A 159 -13.46 0.35 -0.55
C MET A 159 -13.38 1.64 0.28
N SER A 160 -12.93 2.75 -0.30
CA SER A 160 -12.85 4.04 0.39
C SER A 160 -14.19 4.78 0.38
N ASP A 161 -14.43 5.57 1.44
CA ASP A 161 -15.63 6.41 1.54
C ASP A 161 -15.62 7.54 0.50
N TYR A 162 -14.43 8.10 0.22
CA TYR A 162 -14.26 9.20 -0.72
C TYR A 162 -13.16 8.89 -1.72
N ASN A 163 -13.43 9.17 -3.01
CA ASN A 163 -12.48 8.99 -4.09
C ASN A 163 -12.27 10.28 -4.87
N ILE A 164 -11.01 10.71 -4.96
CA ILE A 164 -10.57 11.83 -5.77
C ILE A 164 -9.71 11.28 -6.90
N MET A 165 -10.13 11.47 -8.15
CA MET A 165 -9.38 10.99 -9.31
C MET A 165 -8.77 12.17 -10.07
N VAL A 166 -7.46 12.13 -10.30
CA VAL A 166 -6.75 13.16 -11.07
C VAL A 166 -7.05 13.02 -12.56
N LYS A 167 -7.58 14.05 -13.19
CA LYS A 167 -8.17 14.04 -14.54
C LYS A 167 -7.29 13.49 -15.68
N THR A 168 -5.97 13.47 -15.52
CA THR A 168 -5.07 13.27 -16.67
C THR A 168 -4.70 11.80 -16.98
N LYS A 169 -4.74 10.88 -16.02
CA LYS A 169 -4.40 9.44 -16.25
C LYS A 169 -4.92 8.43 -15.22
N PRO A 170 -5.93 8.67 -14.40
CA PRO A 170 -6.35 7.66 -13.45
C PRO A 170 -7.20 6.60 -14.14
N TRP A 171 -6.91 5.36 -13.89
CA TRP A 171 -7.78 4.25 -14.24
C TRP A 171 -7.65 3.16 -13.20
N CYS A 172 -8.79 2.69 -12.74
CA CYS A 172 -8.88 1.55 -11.84
C CYS A 172 -9.27 0.34 -12.65
N LEU A 173 -8.43 -0.68 -12.62
CA LEU A 173 -8.66 -1.93 -13.33
C LEU A 173 -8.70 -3.08 -12.34
N TRP A 174 -9.90 -3.60 -12.08
CA TRP A 174 -10.13 -4.71 -11.16
C TRP A 174 -9.53 -6.03 -11.63
N ALA A 175 -9.39 -6.19 -12.94
CA ALA A 175 -8.70 -7.31 -13.54
C ALA A 175 -7.79 -6.83 -14.66
N ALA A 176 -6.58 -7.35 -14.72
CA ALA A 176 -5.67 -7.13 -15.84
C ALA A 176 -6.11 -8.01 -17.05
N LEU A 177 -7.32 -7.78 -17.54
CA LEU A 177 -7.76 -8.37 -18.78
C LEU A 177 -7.33 -7.46 -19.93
N ARG A 178 -6.19 -7.77 -20.52
CA ARG A 178 -5.93 -7.34 -21.90
C ARG A 178 -6.76 -8.24 -22.81
N TRP A 179 -7.72 -7.65 -23.48
CA TRP A 179 -8.26 -8.17 -24.73
C TRP A 179 -7.38 -7.69 -25.87
#